data_697f6a36f02892a02a949be7ec8fc6f8
#
_entry.id   697f6a36f02892a02a949be7ec8fc6f8
#
_cell.length_a   1.000
_cell.length_b   1.000
_cell.length_c   1.000
_cell.angle_alpha   90.00
_cell.angle_beta   90.00
_cell.angle_gamma   90.00
#
_symmetry.space_group_name_H-M   'P 1'
#
loop_
_entity.id
_entity.type
_entity.pdbx_description
1 polymer ?
#
loop_
_entity_poly.entity_id
_entity_poly.type
_entity_poly.pdbx_seq_one_letter_code
_entity_poly.pdbx_strand_id
1 'polypeptide(L)'
;MLVLGAFCAEAQHYDRGYETVPSSPFMPKGTWAAGGSMKYTQHINDNFSLMVINGINSTGYNVSVHPKVIYHFRENMGVGLRFSYDRSMLDLASAEISVADITMGAKDCYQISHKYSLHGVYRAYIPLGNAKRIAMFADVLLGGSFKQGKTFNAGGTYAAGTYTTAGVLELAVDPGMIAFLTDRLALELNVGIFGVNYSWTNQTHNQVDMGYTDSTSAGFMVNLLSIGVGLSYYFL
;
A
#
# COMPACT_ATOMS: atom_id res chain seq x y z
N MET A 1 24.80 -20.36 16.27
CA MET A 1 25.56 -20.72 15.07
C MET A 1 24.56 -20.84 13.93
N LEU A 2 24.33 -19.72 13.22
CA LEU A 2 23.37 -19.64 12.10
C LEU A 2 24.09 -20.09 10.83
N VAL A 3 23.65 -21.21 10.27
CA VAL A 3 24.13 -21.71 8.96
C VAL A 3 23.40 -20.90 7.90
N LEU A 4 24.07 -19.88 7.36
CA LEU A 4 23.70 -19.29 6.08
C LEU A 4 24.09 -20.28 4.99
N GLY A 5 23.13 -21.09 4.55
CA GLY A 5 23.27 -21.90 3.34
C GLY A 5 23.40 -20.95 2.14
N ALA A 6 24.58 -20.87 1.58
CA ALA A 6 24.82 -20.22 0.31
C ALA A 6 24.08 -21.04 -0.76
N PHE A 7 22.96 -20.56 -1.23
CA PHE A 7 22.37 -21.01 -2.50
C PHE A 7 23.25 -20.47 -3.62
N CYS A 8 24.23 -21.27 -4.04
CA CYS A 8 24.84 -21.11 -5.34
C CYS A 8 23.79 -21.57 -6.39
N ALA A 9 22.89 -20.69 -6.75
CA ALA A 9 22.16 -20.85 -7.99
C ALA A 9 23.18 -20.59 -9.11
N GLU A 10 23.45 -21.59 -9.94
CA GLU A 10 24.10 -21.37 -11.23
C GLU A 10 23.29 -20.30 -11.95
N ALA A 11 23.87 -19.10 -12.08
CA ALA A 11 23.24 -17.99 -12.76
C ALA A 11 23.26 -18.31 -14.26
N GLN A 12 22.20 -18.96 -14.74
CA GLN A 12 21.96 -18.99 -16.19
C GLN A 12 21.85 -17.53 -16.65
N HIS A 13 22.72 -17.15 -17.55
CA HIS A 13 22.71 -15.82 -18.14
C HIS A 13 21.46 -15.67 -18.98
N TYR A 14 20.42 -15.03 -18.40
CA TYR A 14 19.17 -14.76 -19.10
C TYR A 14 19.27 -13.38 -19.75
N ASP A 15 19.49 -13.37 -21.07
CA ASP A 15 19.53 -12.16 -21.88
C ASP A 15 18.11 -11.67 -22.19
N ARG A 16 17.82 -10.42 -21.82
CA ARG A 16 16.52 -9.76 -22.06
C ARG A 16 16.48 -8.89 -23.33
N GLY A 17 17.40 -9.06 -24.28
CA GLY A 17 17.14 -8.40 -25.54
C GLY A 17 18.27 -7.81 -26.30
N TYR A 18 19.48 -8.29 -26.12
CA TYR A 18 20.59 -7.98 -27.01
C TYR A 18 20.88 -9.10 -28.00
N GLU A 19 20.40 -10.32 -27.75
CA GLU A 19 20.51 -11.44 -28.67
C GLU A 19 19.13 -11.92 -29.13
N THR A 20 19.03 -12.25 -30.43
CA THR A 20 17.81 -12.77 -31.06
C THR A 20 17.59 -14.24 -30.73
N VAL A 21 17.22 -14.58 -29.52
CA VAL A 21 16.79 -15.94 -29.17
C VAL A 21 15.25 -15.98 -29.17
N PRO A 22 14.61 -16.68 -30.12
CA PRO A 22 13.17 -16.57 -30.35
C PRO A 22 12.43 -17.45 -29.41
N SER A 23 12.33 -17.62 -28.25
CA SER A 23 11.34 -18.42 -27.50
C SER A 23 11.54 -18.52 -25.98
N SER A 24 12.26 -17.63 -25.35
CA SER A 24 12.29 -17.67 -23.89
C SER A 24 11.10 -16.90 -23.30
N PRO A 25 10.47 -17.43 -22.24
CA PRO A 25 9.34 -16.78 -21.59
C PRO A 25 9.78 -15.44 -20.99
N PHE A 26 8.86 -14.46 -20.85
CA PHE A 26 9.16 -13.18 -20.21
C PHE A 26 9.73 -13.37 -18.79
N MET A 27 9.13 -14.27 -18.02
CA MET A 27 9.60 -14.66 -16.71
C MET A 27 9.80 -16.18 -16.64
N PRO A 28 11.04 -16.67 -16.49
CA PRO A 28 11.32 -18.10 -16.40
C PRO A 28 10.85 -18.69 -15.06
N LYS A 29 10.52 -19.97 -15.11
CA LYS A 29 10.29 -20.76 -13.90
C LYS A 29 11.56 -20.83 -13.05
N GLY A 30 11.41 -20.81 -11.71
CA GLY A 30 12.52 -20.90 -10.76
C GLY A 30 13.08 -19.54 -10.34
N THR A 31 12.71 -18.46 -11.01
CA THR A 31 13.16 -17.10 -10.69
C THR A 31 12.59 -16.63 -9.36
N TRP A 32 13.43 -16.08 -8.51
CA TRP A 32 13.04 -15.31 -7.33
C TRP A 32 13.07 -13.82 -7.63
N ALA A 33 12.11 -13.09 -7.12
CA ALA A 33 12.10 -11.64 -7.16
C ALA A 33 11.98 -11.08 -5.74
N ALA A 34 12.82 -10.12 -5.43
CA ALA A 34 12.72 -9.34 -4.19
C ALA A 34 12.66 -7.86 -4.54
N GLY A 35 11.73 -7.16 -3.95
CA GLY A 35 11.54 -5.75 -4.27
C GLY A 35 10.54 -5.08 -3.35
N GLY A 36 10.09 -3.93 -3.76
CA GLY A 36 9.07 -3.20 -3.02
C GLY A 36 8.85 -1.81 -3.57
N SER A 37 7.88 -1.14 -2.99
CA SER A 37 7.59 0.25 -3.27
C SER A 37 7.59 1.07 -1.99
N MET A 38 7.86 2.36 -2.13
CA MET A 38 7.78 3.34 -1.06
C MET A 38 7.01 4.54 -1.55
N LYS A 39 6.13 5.08 -0.72
CA LYS A 39 5.38 6.29 -0.99
C LYS A 39 5.50 7.23 0.19
N TYR A 40 5.78 8.48 -0.09
CA TYR A 40 5.71 9.59 0.86
C TYR A 40 4.78 10.64 0.31
N THR A 41 3.84 11.07 1.12
CA THR A 41 2.94 12.18 0.78
C THR A 41 2.87 13.13 1.96
N GLN A 42 3.04 14.41 1.70
CA GLN A 42 2.86 15.47 2.66
C GLN A 42 1.76 16.40 2.16
N HIS A 43 0.94 16.89 3.07
CA HIS A 43 -0.04 17.93 2.78
C HIS A 43 0.04 19.01 3.85
N ILE A 44 -0.11 20.23 3.41
CA ILE A 44 -0.19 21.42 4.26
C ILE A 44 -1.38 22.21 3.74
N ASN A 45 -2.36 22.44 4.60
CA ASN A 45 -3.51 23.26 4.31
C ASN A 45 -3.44 24.51 5.18
N ASP A 46 -3.49 25.66 4.56
CA ASP A 46 -3.50 26.96 5.22
C ASP A 46 -4.77 27.72 4.77
N ASN A 47 -5.65 27.97 5.71
CA ASN A 47 -6.95 28.63 5.49
C ASN A 47 -7.77 28.03 4.32
N PHE A 48 -7.69 26.69 4.16
CA PHE A 48 -8.39 25.97 3.11
C PHE A 48 -9.88 25.84 3.45
N SER A 49 -10.74 25.91 2.44
CA SER A 49 -12.18 25.73 2.60
C SER A 49 -12.67 24.57 1.76
N LEU A 50 -13.50 23.72 2.35
CA LEU A 50 -14.12 22.58 1.69
C LEU A 50 -15.61 22.52 2.01
N MET A 51 -16.46 22.80 1.02
CA MET A 51 -17.93 22.85 1.19
C MET A 51 -18.36 23.75 2.36
N VAL A 52 -18.82 23.14 3.47
CA VAL A 52 -19.30 23.83 4.68
C VAL A 52 -18.21 23.99 5.76
N ILE A 53 -17.01 23.53 5.48
CA ILE A 53 -15.86 23.61 6.40
C ILE A 53 -14.94 24.73 5.91
N ASN A 54 -14.66 25.69 6.74
CA ASN A 54 -13.85 26.86 6.45
C ASN A 54 -12.65 26.94 7.40
N GLY A 55 -11.60 27.65 6.99
CA GLY A 55 -10.45 27.91 7.83
C GLY A 55 -9.70 26.66 8.26
N ILE A 56 -9.58 25.65 7.38
CA ILE A 56 -8.85 24.42 7.68
C ILE A 56 -7.37 24.73 7.67
N ASN A 57 -6.76 24.65 8.84
CA ASN A 57 -5.30 24.71 9.02
C ASN A 57 -4.83 23.33 9.49
N SER A 58 -4.16 22.59 8.61
CA SER A 58 -3.72 21.24 8.92
C SER A 58 -2.40 20.91 8.26
N THR A 59 -1.59 20.15 8.96
CA THR A 59 -0.35 19.58 8.43
C THR A 59 -0.37 18.07 8.63
N GLY A 60 0.05 17.35 7.63
CA GLY A 60 0.10 15.89 7.75
C GLY A 60 1.06 15.24 6.79
N TYR A 61 1.38 14.00 7.09
CA TYR A 61 2.14 13.14 6.19
C TYR A 61 1.63 11.71 6.22
N ASN A 62 1.91 11.01 5.12
CA ASN A 62 1.71 9.58 5.00
C ASN A 62 2.99 8.95 4.43
N VAL A 63 3.49 7.92 5.12
CA VAL A 63 4.63 7.11 4.69
C VAL A 63 4.14 5.68 4.54
N SER A 64 4.39 5.09 3.38
CA SER A 64 4.04 3.71 3.09
C SER A 64 5.24 2.98 2.51
N VAL A 65 5.52 1.77 3.02
CA VAL A 65 6.60 0.91 2.53
C VAL A 65 6.03 -0.50 2.32
N HIS A 66 6.24 -1.07 1.14
CA HIS A 66 5.66 -2.34 0.73
C HIS A 66 6.72 -3.30 0.17
N PRO A 67 7.57 -3.90 1.01
CA PRO A 67 8.48 -4.94 0.56
C PRO A 67 7.72 -6.21 0.14
N LYS A 68 8.26 -6.90 -0.86
CA LYS A 68 7.70 -8.14 -1.39
C LYS A 68 8.77 -9.10 -1.83
N VAL A 69 8.43 -10.40 -1.78
CA VAL A 69 9.22 -11.49 -2.32
C VAL A 69 8.30 -12.41 -3.11
N ILE A 70 8.67 -12.77 -4.33
CA ILE A 70 7.87 -13.59 -5.25
C ILE A 70 8.75 -14.71 -5.79
N TYR A 71 8.24 -15.93 -5.79
CA TYR A 71 8.82 -17.09 -6.44
C TYR A 71 8.01 -17.48 -7.68
N HIS A 72 8.66 -17.61 -8.83
CA HIS A 72 8.02 -17.99 -10.08
C HIS A 72 8.00 -19.50 -10.23
N PHE A 73 6.91 -20.13 -9.85
CA PHE A 73 6.72 -21.57 -9.89
C PHE A 73 6.44 -22.10 -11.31
N ARG A 74 6.02 -21.23 -12.20
CA ARG A 74 5.75 -21.48 -13.62
C ARG A 74 6.15 -20.26 -14.44
N GLU A 75 6.35 -20.46 -15.75
CA GLU A 75 6.56 -19.35 -16.69
C GLU A 75 5.47 -18.30 -16.58
N ASN A 76 5.88 -17.05 -16.44
CA ASN A 76 5.00 -15.88 -16.31
C ASN A 76 4.00 -15.93 -15.13
N MET A 77 4.22 -16.82 -14.16
CA MET A 77 3.36 -16.92 -12.97
C MET A 77 4.20 -17.08 -11.71
N GLY A 78 3.85 -16.35 -10.68
CA GLY A 78 4.55 -16.38 -9.39
C GLY A 78 3.60 -16.33 -8.21
N VAL A 79 4.10 -16.81 -7.08
CA VAL A 79 3.45 -16.67 -5.76
C VAL A 79 4.44 -16.06 -4.79
N GLY A 80 3.95 -15.32 -3.82
CA GLY A 80 4.83 -14.64 -2.89
C GLY A 80 4.13 -14.05 -1.70
N LEU A 81 4.87 -13.20 -1.00
CA LEU A 81 4.39 -12.44 0.15
C LEU A 81 4.70 -10.96 -0.05
N ARG A 82 3.75 -10.12 0.36
CA ARG A 82 3.91 -8.67 0.47
C ARG A 82 3.64 -8.28 1.92
N PHE A 83 4.61 -7.68 2.55
CA PHE A 83 4.41 -6.97 3.81
C PHE A 83 4.16 -5.49 3.50
N SER A 84 3.33 -4.83 4.29
CA SER A 84 3.10 -3.40 4.16
C SER A 84 3.09 -2.74 5.52
N TYR A 85 3.76 -1.58 5.59
CA TYR A 85 3.70 -0.71 6.74
C TYR A 85 3.31 0.69 6.28
N ASP A 86 2.21 1.19 6.82
CA ASP A 86 1.72 2.54 6.56
C ASP A 86 1.68 3.31 7.88
N ARG A 87 2.21 4.52 7.86
CA ARG A 87 2.11 5.48 8.95
C ARG A 87 1.52 6.77 8.42
N SER A 88 0.45 7.22 9.05
CA SER A 88 -0.14 8.53 8.78
C SER A 88 -0.19 9.37 10.04
N MET A 89 0.02 10.65 9.88
CA MET A 89 -0.11 11.68 10.90
C MET A 89 -0.89 12.83 10.32
N LEU A 90 -1.82 13.35 11.09
CA LEU A 90 -2.56 14.58 10.80
C LEU A 90 -2.56 15.44 12.06
N ASP A 91 -2.14 16.66 11.90
CA ASP A 91 -2.23 17.73 12.89
C ASP A 91 -3.20 18.79 12.35
N LEU A 92 -4.33 18.92 13.00
CA LEU A 92 -5.37 19.88 12.67
C LEU A 92 -5.35 20.99 13.70
N ALA A 93 -4.76 22.13 13.36
CA ALA A 93 -4.70 23.30 14.24
C ALA A 93 -6.07 23.95 14.36
N SER A 94 -6.84 24.05 13.27
CA SER A 94 -8.21 24.58 13.29
C SER A 94 -9.02 24.09 12.11
N ALA A 95 -10.33 23.93 12.32
CA ALA A 95 -11.34 23.80 11.28
C ALA A 95 -12.68 24.30 11.83
N GLU A 96 -13.41 25.07 11.03
CA GLU A 96 -14.73 25.62 11.39
C GLU A 96 -15.78 25.03 10.45
N ILE A 97 -16.81 24.45 11.03
CA ILE A 97 -17.97 23.92 10.30
C ILE A 97 -19.10 24.94 10.52
N SER A 98 -19.54 25.56 9.44
CA SER A 98 -20.66 26.50 9.48
C SER A 98 -21.85 25.92 8.73
N VAL A 99 -22.93 25.61 9.44
CA VAL A 99 -24.19 25.15 8.86
C VAL A 99 -25.30 26.05 9.37
N ALA A 100 -25.89 26.84 8.48
CA ALA A 100 -26.85 27.89 8.80
C ALA A 100 -26.26 28.87 9.84
N ASP A 101 -26.89 29.03 10.99
CA ASP A 101 -26.45 29.95 12.07
C ASP A 101 -25.62 29.25 13.17
N ILE A 102 -25.25 28.00 12.95
CA ILE A 102 -24.46 27.20 13.92
C ILE A 102 -23.04 27.06 13.41
N THR A 103 -22.08 27.60 14.15
CA THR A 103 -20.65 27.39 13.89
C THR A 103 -20.08 26.47 14.96
N MET A 104 -19.53 25.32 14.52
CA MET A 104 -18.81 24.38 15.38
C MET A 104 -17.35 24.36 14.94
N GLY A 105 -16.43 24.57 15.88
CA GLY A 105 -15.00 24.54 15.61
C GLY A 105 -14.34 23.30 16.19
N ALA A 106 -13.44 22.70 15.44
CA ALA A 106 -12.47 21.74 15.94
C ALA A 106 -11.10 22.41 15.98
N LYS A 107 -10.41 22.32 17.12
CA LYS A 107 -9.09 22.93 17.34
C LYS A 107 -8.16 21.90 17.98
N ASP A 108 -6.88 22.02 17.66
CA ASP A 108 -5.80 21.24 18.29
C ASP A 108 -6.06 19.72 18.30
N CYS A 109 -6.47 19.19 17.14
CA CYS A 109 -6.73 17.77 16.96
C CYS A 109 -5.53 17.07 16.30
N TYR A 110 -4.91 16.16 17.02
CA TYR A 110 -3.78 15.38 16.55
C TYR A 110 -4.18 13.92 16.33
N GLN A 111 -3.89 13.39 15.16
CA GLN A 111 -4.16 12.00 14.83
C GLN A 111 -2.90 11.32 14.30
N ILE A 112 -2.59 10.16 14.84
CA ILE A 112 -1.55 9.28 14.32
C ILE A 112 -2.11 7.87 14.12
N SER A 113 -1.74 7.22 13.03
CA SER A 113 -2.11 5.83 12.79
C SER A 113 -0.98 5.04 12.20
N HIS A 114 -0.95 3.76 12.57
CA HIS A 114 -0.04 2.75 12.04
C HIS A 114 -0.87 1.58 11.50
N LYS A 115 -0.55 1.11 10.31
CA LYS A 115 -1.17 -0.06 9.71
C LYS A 115 -0.07 -1.03 9.29
N TYR A 116 -0.20 -2.27 9.70
CA TYR A 116 0.66 -3.39 9.33
C TYR A 116 -0.18 -4.37 8.54
N SER A 117 0.32 -4.82 7.39
CA SER A 117 -0.42 -5.75 6.53
C SER A 117 0.49 -6.86 6.06
N LEU A 118 -0.07 -8.05 5.91
CA LEU A 118 0.58 -9.20 5.30
C LEU A 118 -0.37 -9.84 4.30
N HIS A 119 0.07 -9.93 3.05
CA HIS A 119 -0.69 -10.51 1.96
C HIS A 119 0.09 -11.61 1.26
N GLY A 120 -0.59 -12.73 0.97
CA GLY A 120 -0.20 -13.63 -0.08
C GLY A 120 -0.42 -12.97 -1.43
N VAL A 121 0.52 -13.14 -2.34
CA VAL A 121 0.51 -12.56 -3.69
C VAL A 121 0.49 -13.69 -4.70
N TYR A 122 -0.44 -13.63 -5.63
CA TYR A 122 -0.38 -14.39 -6.87
C TYR A 122 -0.17 -13.40 -8.02
N ARG A 123 0.91 -13.55 -8.76
CA ARG A 123 1.28 -12.67 -9.88
C ARG A 123 1.24 -13.41 -11.19
N ALA A 124 0.58 -12.81 -12.18
CA ALA A 124 0.60 -13.26 -13.56
C ALA A 124 1.16 -12.15 -14.46
N TYR A 125 2.01 -12.51 -15.43
CA TYR A 125 2.55 -11.58 -16.41
C TYR A 125 1.93 -11.81 -17.78
N ILE A 126 1.71 -10.71 -18.50
CA ILE A 126 1.26 -10.68 -19.89
C ILE A 126 2.32 -9.90 -20.67
N PRO A 127 3.23 -10.59 -21.38
CA PRO A 127 4.24 -9.92 -22.19
C PRO A 127 3.62 -9.01 -23.25
N LEU A 128 4.21 -7.85 -23.48
CA LEU A 128 3.76 -6.93 -24.54
C LEU A 128 4.50 -7.26 -25.85
N GLY A 129 3.82 -8.02 -26.70
CA GLY A 129 4.40 -8.47 -27.98
C GLY A 129 5.60 -9.38 -27.77
N ASN A 130 6.65 -9.20 -28.54
CA ASN A 130 7.92 -9.94 -28.43
C ASN A 130 8.93 -9.25 -27.48
N ALA A 131 8.49 -8.22 -26.74
CA ALA A 131 9.36 -7.49 -25.84
C ALA A 131 9.66 -8.32 -24.58
N LYS A 132 10.93 -8.63 -24.34
CA LYS A 132 11.39 -9.32 -23.13
C LYS A 132 11.61 -8.37 -21.94
N ARG A 133 11.48 -7.07 -22.17
CA ARG A 133 11.75 -6.03 -21.15
C ARG A 133 10.50 -5.43 -20.56
N ILE A 134 9.39 -5.48 -21.25
CA ILE A 134 8.15 -4.80 -20.84
C ILE A 134 7.02 -5.82 -20.84
N ALA A 135 6.28 -5.87 -19.74
CA ALA A 135 5.07 -6.68 -19.63
C ALA A 135 4.03 -5.94 -18.77
N MET A 136 2.79 -6.31 -18.94
CA MET A 136 1.77 -6.06 -17.92
C MET A 136 1.82 -7.19 -16.88
N PHE A 137 1.41 -6.89 -15.68
CA PHE A 137 1.19 -7.90 -14.66
C PHE A 137 -0.11 -7.60 -13.89
N ALA A 138 -0.63 -8.63 -13.23
CA ALA A 138 -1.71 -8.50 -12.27
C ALA A 138 -1.32 -9.25 -11.00
N ASP A 139 -1.36 -8.56 -9.87
CA ASP A 139 -1.23 -9.14 -8.54
C ASP A 139 -2.61 -9.37 -7.95
N VAL A 140 -2.91 -10.61 -7.59
CA VAL A 140 -4.05 -10.94 -6.73
C VAL A 140 -3.50 -11.07 -5.31
N LEU A 141 -4.05 -10.26 -4.41
CA LEU A 141 -3.63 -10.13 -3.02
C LEU A 141 -4.71 -10.71 -2.11
N LEU A 142 -4.33 -11.61 -1.23
CA LEU A 142 -5.20 -12.13 -0.17
C LEU A 142 -4.45 -12.04 1.15
N GLY A 143 -5.03 -11.36 2.12
CA GLY A 143 -4.35 -11.21 3.40
C GLY A 143 -5.13 -10.40 4.41
N GLY A 144 -4.41 -9.93 5.41
CA GLY A 144 -5.00 -9.14 6.47
C GLY A 144 -4.11 -7.99 6.91
N SER A 145 -4.73 -7.04 7.56
CA SER A 145 -4.03 -5.91 8.16
C SER A 145 -4.54 -5.61 9.57
N PHE A 146 -3.64 -5.06 10.36
CA PHE A 146 -3.91 -4.57 11.69
C PHE A 146 -3.58 -3.08 11.75
N LYS A 147 -4.55 -2.27 12.14
CA LYS A 147 -4.42 -0.82 12.25
C LYS A 147 -4.57 -0.38 13.70
N GLN A 148 -3.70 0.51 14.13
CA GLN A 148 -3.78 1.21 15.41
C GLN A 148 -3.82 2.71 15.14
N GLY A 149 -4.75 3.41 15.77
CA GLY A 149 -4.88 4.86 15.66
C GLY A 149 -5.02 5.49 17.04
N LYS A 150 -4.44 6.67 17.18
CA LYS A 150 -4.66 7.54 18.34
C LYS A 150 -5.09 8.89 17.82
N THR A 151 -6.19 9.39 18.38
CA THR A 151 -6.67 10.74 18.16
C THR A 151 -6.70 11.45 19.49
N PHE A 152 -6.14 12.65 19.53
CA PHE A 152 -6.08 13.49 20.71
C PHE A 152 -6.66 14.86 20.35
N ASN A 153 -7.57 15.36 21.17
CA ASN A 153 -8.17 16.66 21.01
C ASN A 153 -7.89 17.49 22.28
N ALA A 154 -7.14 18.58 22.13
CA ALA A 154 -6.80 19.49 23.21
C ALA A 154 -7.66 20.78 23.22
N GLY A 155 -8.48 20.99 22.19
CA GLY A 155 -9.27 22.23 22.02
C GLY A 155 -10.51 22.36 22.89
N GLY A 156 -10.81 21.37 23.75
CA GLY A 156 -11.95 21.40 24.68
C GLY A 156 -11.56 21.76 26.12
N THR A 157 -12.56 21.91 27.00
CA THR A 157 -12.35 22.12 28.43
C THR A 157 -11.60 20.98 29.10
N TYR A 158 -11.64 19.78 28.51
CA TYR A 158 -10.90 18.59 28.89
C TYR A 158 -10.25 17.96 27.65
N ALA A 159 -8.98 17.56 27.80
CA ALA A 159 -8.31 16.81 26.75
C ALA A 159 -8.96 15.43 26.60
N ALA A 160 -9.41 15.12 25.39
CA ALA A 160 -10.04 13.84 25.06
C ALA A 160 -9.12 13.01 24.15
N GLY A 161 -8.89 11.76 24.54
CA GLY A 161 -8.11 10.82 23.73
C GLY A 161 -8.95 9.63 23.29
N THR A 162 -8.86 9.27 22.02
CA THR A 162 -9.49 8.08 21.46
C THR A 162 -8.41 7.15 20.89
N TYR A 163 -8.45 5.91 21.31
CA TYR A 163 -7.63 4.84 20.77
C TYR A 163 -8.50 3.93 19.92
N THR A 164 -8.07 3.67 18.70
CA THR A 164 -8.79 2.84 17.75
C THR A 164 -7.90 1.68 17.31
N THR A 165 -8.43 0.47 17.36
CA THR A 165 -7.82 -0.71 16.78
C THR A 165 -8.75 -1.30 15.73
N ALA A 166 -8.20 -1.68 14.59
CA ALA A 166 -8.98 -2.33 13.55
C ALA A 166 -8.19 -3.49 12.94
N GLY A 167 -8.91 -4.59 12.73
CA GLY A 167 -8.46 -5.69 11.89
C GLY A 167 -9.20 -5.65 10.56
N VAL A 168 -8.51 -6.00 9.47
CA VAL A 168 -9.09 -6.03 8.12
C VAL A 168 -8.66 -7.31 7.43
N LEU A 169 -9.59 -8.01 6.80
CA LEU A 169 -9.32 -9.04 5.80
C LEU A 169 -9.57 -8.45 4.43
N GLU A 170 -8.66 -8.70 3.50
CA GLU A 170 -8.65 -8.04 2.20
C GLU A 170 -8.36 -9.03 1.08
N LEU A 171 -9.17 -8.95 0.01
CA LEU A 171 -8.90 -9.53 -1.29
C LEU A 171 -8.84 -8.39 -2.29
N ALA A 172 -7.71 -8.23 -2.97
CA ALA A 172 -7.53 -7.13 -3.91
C ALA A 172 -6.87 -7.59 -5.22
N VAL A 173 -7.05 -6.81 -6.28
CA VAL A 173 -6.40 -7.00 -7.57
C VAL A 173 -5.70 -5.71 -7.97
N ASP A 174 -4.39 -5.78 -8.10
CA ASP A 174 -3.50 -4.67 -8.45
C ASP A 174 -2.84 -4.96 -9.82
N PRO A 175 -3.40 -4.51 -10.93
CA PRO A 175 -2.70 -4.56 -12.22
C PRO A 175 -1.57 -3.54 -12.25
N GLY A 176 -0.60 -3.82 -13.12
CA GLY A 176 0.54 -2.94 -13.29
C GLY A 176 1.32 -3.21 -14.56
N MET A 177 2.39 -2.45 -14.70
CA MET A 177 3.39 -2.63 -15.76
C MET A 177 4.76 -2.80 -15.13
N ILE A 178 5.57 -3.62 -15.77
CA ILE A 178 6.97 -3.84 -15.40
C ILE A 178 7.86 -3.53 -16.59
N ALA A 179 8.95 -2.82 -16.32
CA ALA A 179 9.99 -2.53 -17.30
C ALA A 179 11.35 -2.91 -16.72
N PHE A 180 12.06 -3.82 -17.35
CA PHE A 180 13.41 -4.18 -16.98
C PHE A 180 14.41 -3.12 -17.43
N LEU A 181 15.11 -2.52 -16.47
CA LEU A 181 16.19 -1.57 -16.70
C LEU A 181 17.49 -2.28 -17.04
N THR A 182 17.71 -3.42 -16.41
CA THR A 182 18.79 -4.38 -16.70
C THR A 182 18.19 -5.78 -16.76
N ASP A 183 18.99 -6.81 -16.99
CA ASP A 183 18.50 -8.19 -17.02
C ASP A 183 17.86 -8.62 -15.68
N ARG A 184 18.25 -7.99 -14.59
CA ARG A 184 17.83 -8.34 -13.23
C ARG A 184 17.06 -7.26 -12.50
N LEU A 185 17.24 -6.00 -12.85
CA LEU A 185 16.58 -4.87 -12.16
C LEU A 185 15.39 -4.39 -12.98
N ALA A 186 14.23 -4.31 -12.35
CA ALA A 186 13.00 -3.85 -12.97
C ALA A 186 12.35 -2.71 -12.19
N LEU A 187 11.78 -1.78 -12.94
CA LEU A 187 10.84 -0.77 -12.47
C LEU A 187 9.43 -1.32 -12.60
N GLU A 188 8.62 -1.16 -11.57
CA GLU A 188 7.23 -1.59 -11.55
C GLU A 188 6.32 -0.39 -11.27
N LEU A 189 5.24 -0.31 -12.03
CA LEU A 189 4.14 0.63 -11.83
C LEU A 189 2.88 -0.16 -11.59
N ASN A 190 2.15 0.11 -10.54
CA ASN A 190 0.90 -0.58 -10.21
C ASN A 190 -0.20 0.40 -9.83
N VAL A 191 -1.44 -0.01 -10.08
CA VAL A 191 -2.66 0.75 -9.78
C VAL A 191 -3.65 -0.21 -9.14
N GLY A 192 -4.08 0.08 -7.91
CA GLY A 192 -5.16 -0.69 -7.27
C GLY A 192 -6.48 -0.44 -7.98
N ILE A 193 -7.15 -1.51 -8.43
CA ILE A 193 -8.40 -1.37 -9.19
C ILE A 193 -9.58 -1.94 -8.43
N PHE A 194 -9.44 -3.09 -7.82
CA PHE A 194 -10.52 -3.82 -7.19
C PHE A 194 -10.13 -4.30 -5.81
N GLY A 195 -11.03 -4.16 -4.86
CA GLY A 195 -10.85 -4.71 -3.52
C GLY A 195 -12.18 -5.03 -2.86
N VAL A 196 -12.19 -6.15 -2.13
CA VAL A 196 -13.22 -6.51 -1.17
C VAL A 196 -12.54 -6.60 0.17
N ASN A 197 -13.08 -5.91 1.16
CA ASN A 197 -12.56 -5.98 2.51
C ASN A 197 -13.67 -6.17 3.55
N TYR A 198 -13.33 -6.87 4.60
CA TYR A 198 -14.11 -6.97 5.82
C TYR A 198 -13.29 -6.42 6.96
N SER A 199 -13.82 -5.46 7.69
CA SER A 199 -13.12 -4.79 8.79
C SER A 199 -13.94 -4.82 10.07
N TRP A 200 -13.26 -5.02 11.19
CA TRP A 200 -13.81 -4.85 12.53
C TRP A 200 -12.99 -3.81 13.27
N THR A 201 -13.65 -2.91 13.94
CA THR A 201 -13.03 -1.77 14.60
C THR A 201 -13.52 -1.67 16.03
N ASN A 202 -12.59 -1.55 16.96
CA ASN A 202 -12.85 -1.25 18.37
C ASN A 202 -12.33 0.15 18.69
N GLN A 203 -13.10 0.89 19.45
CA GLN A 203 -12.77 2.23 19.93
C GLN A 203 -12.80 2.30 21.44
N THR A 204 -11.75 2.88 22.02
CA THR A 204 -11.69 3.21 23.46
C THR A 204 -11.52 4.72 23.58
N HIS A 205 -12.44 5.36 24.25
CA HIS A 205 -12.43 6.80 24.49
C HIS A 205 -12.21 7.06 26.00
N ASN A 206 -11.19 7.89 26.31
CA ASN A 206 -10.83 8.22 27.71
C ASN A 206 -10.71 6.99 28.63
N GLN A 207 -10.12 5.91 28.13
CA GLN A 207 -9.93 4.62 28.84
C GLN A 207 -11.23 3.82 29.10
N VAL A 208 -12.35 4.19 28.51
CA VAL A 208 -13.61 3.45 28.56
C VAL A 208 -13.97 2.98 27.17
N ASP A 209 -14.30 1.70 27.02
CA ASP A 209 -14.73 1.15 25.74
C ASP A 209 -16.09 1.75 25.33
N MET A 210 -16.14 2.34 24.15
CA MET A 210 -17.34 3.06 23.69
C MET A 210 -17.90 2.59 22.37
N GLY A 211 -17.24 1.74 21.61
CA GLY A 211 -17.77 1.39 20.33
C GLY A 211 -17.12 0.19 19.65
N TYR A 212 -17.95 -0.57 19.00
CA TYR A 212 -17.58 -1.66 18.11
C TYR A 212 -18.29 -1.46 16.78
N THR A 213 -17.58 -1.62 15.68
CA THR A 213 -18.16 -1.52 14.34
C THR A 213 -17.58 -2.59 13.45
N ASP A 214 -18.47 -3.35 12.81
CA ASP A 214 -18.17 -4.23 11.69
C ASP A 214 -18.56 -3.55 10.39
N SER A 215 -17.72 -3.68 9.40
CA SER A 215 -18.00 -3.12 8.07
C SER A 215 -17.48 -4.05 6.99
N THR A 216 -18.30 -4.25 5.99
CA THR A 216 -17.91 -4.95 4.76
C THR A 216 -18.01 -3.97 3.62
N SER A 217 -16.97 -3.85 2.84
CA SER A 217 -17.00 -3.04 1.63
C SER A 217 -16.40 -3.80 0.46
N ALA A 218 -17.04 -3.61 -0.69
CA ALA A 218 -16.54 -4.07 -1.97
C ALA A 218 -16.56 -2.88 -2.93
N GLY A 219 -15.47 -2.67 -3.64
CA GLY A 219 -15.36 -1.53 -4.54
C GLY A 219 -14.52 -1.82 -5.76
N PHE A 220 -14.95 -1.24 -6.87
CA PHE A 220 -14.16 -1.09 -8.07
C PHE A 220 -13.81 0.39 -8.20
N MET A 221 -12.54 0.71 -8.03
CA MET A 221 -12.05 2.08 -8.11
C MET A 221 -10.71 2.10 -8.83
N VAL A 222 -10.66 2.77 -9.97
CA VAL A 222 -9.41 3.08 -10.64
C VAL A 222 -8.97 4.47 -10.22
N ASN A 223 -7.96 4.54 -9.38
CA ASN A 223 -7.40 5.83 -8.98
C ASN A 223 -6.07 6.06 -9.70
N LEU A 224 -6.14 6.71 -10.85
CA LEU A 224 -4.96 7.04 -11.68
C LEU A 224 -3.97 7.98 -10.97
N LEU A 225 -4.39 8.66 -9.91
CA LEU A 225 -3.52 9.50 -9.09
C LEU A 225 -2.79 8.70 -8.00
N SER A 226 -3.15 7.43 -7.79
CA SER A 226 -2.54 6.53 -6.81
C SER A 226 -1.62 5.50 -7.48
N ILE A 227 -0.79 5.93 -8.42
CA ILE A 227 0.20 5.06 -9.05
C ILE A 227 1.29 4.74 -8.03
N GLY A 228 1.47 3.45 -7.76
CA GLY A 228 2.61 2.95 -6.98
C GLY A 228 3.81 2.76 -7.89
N VAL A 229 4.96 3.21 -7.43
CA VAL A 229 6.24 2.99 -8.12
C VAL A 229 7.10 2.10 -7.23
N GLY A 230 7.65 1.05 -7.81
CA GLY A 230 8.49 0.10 -7.09
C GLY A 230 9.69 -0.33 -7.91
N LEU A 231 10.67 -0.87 -7.20
CA LEU A 231 11.84 -1.51 -7.78
C LEU A 231 11.88 -2.98 -7.34
N SER A 232 12.24 -3.86 -8.25
CA SER A 232 12.39 -5.29 -7.97
C SER A 232 13.65 -5.83 -8.61
N TYR A 233 14.37 -6.64 -7.85
CA TYR A 233 15.55 -7.37 -8.32
C TYR A 233 15.19 -8.83 -8.50
N TYR A 234 15.58 -9.40 -9.64
CA TYR A 234 15.28 -10.78 -10.06
C TYR A 234 16.56 -11.63 -10.01
N PHE A 235 16.48 -12.69 -9.25
CA PHE A 235 17.54 -13.72 -9.14
C PHE A 235 17.22 -14.79 -10.17
N LEU A 236 17.89 -14.69 -11.30
CA LEU A 236 17.74 -15.57 -12.46
C LEU A 236 18.76 -16.70 -12.40
#